data_5f5e9e1a86a8c1161da8e5f78986f026
#
_entry.id   5f5e9e1a86a8c1161da8e5f78986f026
#
_cell.length_a   1.000
_cell.length_b   1.000
_cell.length_c   1.000
_cell.angle_alpha   90.00
_cell.angle_beta   90.00
_cell.angle_gamma   90.00
#
_symmetry.space_group_name_H-M   'P 1'
#
loop_
_entity.id
_entity.type
_entity.pdbx_description
1 polymer ?
#
loop_
_entity_poly.entity_id
_entity_poly.type
_entity_poly.pdbx_seq_one_letter_code
_entity_poly.pdbx_strand_id
1 'polypeptide(L)'
;VLLEASKEMNVYDAAQTDEENIEAILKLLSSAAKFAAFLRTVGVEVPTKISARTGKEIPALAKTDEEFLALQEHDNPIVATAAAARLDAKSTILQTRINAFLDASNAHPDKRVPIPLKYYGADTTGRWSGWGYNPQNLPRVNPYAPRPSDALRKSLIAPAGYKVVVADLSGIELRVNHFLWKVPSSTAMFQADPEKADLYKDFASKLYAVPYDDVTKQQRQVGKVAHLGLGFGAGWKTFMTVAKLMGGVEIDESESQDIVNQWRDSYYEITRGWRTCHNVLPTIMRGATGAALDPWGMVVPVPEGLKTPKGIIRYPSLRTERNEADGRMEFVYGHGRNKARIY
;
A
#
# COMPACT_ATOMS: atom_id res chain seq x y z
N VAL A 1 23.22 3.11 -20.88
CA VAL A 1 22.01 3.86 -20.47
C VAL A 1 22.38 5.06 -19.58
N LEU A 2 22.93 4.88 -18.32
CA LEU A 2 23.23 6.01 -17.43
C LEU A 2 24.31 6.96 -18.03
N LEU A 3 25.30 6.42 -18.69
CA LEU A 3 26.36 7.20 -19.33
C LEU A 3 25.84 7.99 -20.54
N GLU A 4 24.97 7.39 -21.34
CA GLU A 4 24.25 8.08 -22.41
C GLU A 4 23.35 9.17 -21.86
N ALA A 5 22.56 8.87 -20.84
CA ALA A 5 21.75 9.87 -20.19
C ALA A 5 22.58 11.04 -19.62
N SER A 6 23.78 10.80 -19.08
CA SER A 6 24.67 11.87 -18.61
C SER A 6 25.12 12.81 -19.71
N LYS A 7 25.38 12.25 -20.91
CA LYS A 7 25.75 13.03 -22.11
C LYS A 7 24.57 13.85 -22.62
N GLU A 8 23.41 13.23 -22.76
CA GLU A 8 22.18 13.89 -23.19
C GLU A 8 21.72 15.00 -22.22
N MET A 9 21.94 14.80 -20.91
CA MET A 9 21.65 15.79 -19.88
C MET A 9 22.71 16.88 -19.74
N ASN A 10 23.79 16.84 -20.53
CA ASN A 10 24.94 17.76 -20.43
C ASN A 10 25.58 17.80 -19.04
N VAL A 11 25.62 16.67 -18.34
CA VAL A 11 26.29 16.50 -17.03
C VAL A 11 27.50 15.56 -17.07
N TYR A 12 27.84 15.07 -18.24
CA TYR A 12 29.04 14.26 -18.48
C TYR A 12 30.29 15.12 -18.44
N ASP A 13 31.28 14.71 -17.65
CA ASP A 13 32.59 15.34 -17.58
C ASP A 13 33.66 14.46 -18.28
N ALA A 14 34.18 14.92 -19.39
CA ALA A 14 35.21 14.19 -20.16
C ALA A 14 36.55 14.07 -19.46
N ALA A 15 36.77 14.84 -18.38
CA ALA A 15 37.98 14.73 -17.56
C ALA A 15 37.89 13.62 -16.51
N GLN A 16 36.72 13.04 -16.27
CA GLN A 16 36.47 11.97 -15.34
C GLN A 16 36.34 10.60 -16.05
N THR A 17 36.56 9.53 -15.29
CA THR A 17 36.28 8.18 -15.77
C THR A 17 34.77 7.93 -15.98
N ASP A 18 34.45 6.91 -16.74
CA ASP A 18 33.04 6.51 -16.96
C ASP A 18 32.38 6.12 -15.62
N GLU A 19 33.09 5.45 -14.70
CA GLU A 19 32.62 5.11 -13.38
C GLU A 19 32.29 6.35 -12.53
N GLU A 20 33.18 7.35 -12.54
CA GLU A 20 32.95 8.61 -11.82
C GLU A 20 31.74 9.38 -12.38
N ASN A 21 31.58 9.42 -13.69
CA ASN A 21 30.42 10.02 -14.35
C ASN A 21 29.12 9.28 -14.00
N ILE A 22 29.13 7.95 -13.97
CA ILE A 22 27.99 7.14 -13.55
C ILE A 22 27.64 7.41 -12.08
N GLU A 23 28.62 7.51 -11.21
CA GLU A 23 28.39 7.83 -9.79
C GLU A 23 27.83 9.24 -9.62
N ALA A 24 28.33 10.22 -10.34
CA ALA A 24 27.86 11.60 -10.30
C ALA A 24 26.40 11.72 -10.76
N ILE A 25 26.03 11.08 -11.87
CA ILE A 25 24.65 11.10 -12.36
C ILE A 25 23.72 10.35 -11.41
N LEU A 26 24.12 9.22 -10.85
CA LEU A 26 23.31 8.51 -9.86
C LEU A 26 23.07 9.35 -8.61
N LYS A 27 24.05 10.10 -8.12
CA LYS A 27 23.91 11.04 -7.01
C LYS A 27 22.95 12.19 -7.34
N LEU A 28 22.98 12.68 -8.58
CA LEU A 28 22.03 13.69 -9.06
C LEU A 28 20.62 13.14 -9.14
N LEU A 29 20.45 12.03 -9.81
CA LEU A 29 19.14 11.42 -10.05
C LEU A 29 18.47 10.89 -8.76
N SER A 30 19.23 10.41 -7.78
CA SER A 30 18.67 9.87 -6.52
C SER A 30 18.25 10.96 -5.54
N SER A 31 18.91 12.11 -5.51
CA SER A 31 18.63 13.22 -4.60
C SER A 31 17.52 14.13 -5.13
N ALA A 32 16.42 14.29 -4.38
CA ALA A 32 15.34 15.20 -4.76
C ALA A 32 15.83 16.67 -4.85
N ALA A 33 16.70 17.09 -3.91
CA ALA A 33 17.23 18.46 -3.89
C ALA A 33 18.16 18.73 -5.08
N LYS A 34 19.09 17.81 -5.39
CA LYS A 34 20.00 17.95 -6.52
C LYS A 34 19.25 17.92 -7.85
N PHE A 35 18.30 17.03 -7.99
CA PHE A 35 17.49 16.92 -9.20
C PHE A 35 16.59 18.15 -9.40
N ALA A 36 15.99 18.68 -8.33
CA ALA A 36 15.25 19.94 -8.40
C ALA A 36 16.16 21.13 -8.79
N ALA A 37 17.38 21.17 -8.27
CA ALA A 37 18.37 22.18 -8.69
C ALA A 37 18.71 22.03 -10.19
N PHE A 38 18.93 20.82 -10.66
CA PHE A 38 19.16 20.53 -12.07
C PHE A 38 18.00 20.98 -12.97
N LEU A 39 16.74 20.66 -12.63
CA LEU A 39 15.58 21.10 -13.39
C LEU A 39 15.52 22.63 -13.53
N ARG A 40 15.86 23.36 -12.46
CA ARG A 40 15.92 24.84 -12.51
C ARG A 40 17.01 25.34 -13.45
N THR A 41 18.17 24.65 -13.53
CA THR A 41 19.27 25.07 -14.47
C THR A 41 18.86 24.90 -15.92
N VAL A 42 17.95 23.98 -16.23
CA VAL A 42 17.42 23.78 -17.59
C VAL A 42 16.11 24.53 -17.82
N GLY A 43 15.75 25.47 -16.92
CA GLY A 43 14.60 26.38 -17.09
C GLY A 43 13.25 25.78 -16.76
N VAL A 44 13.18 24.66 -16.04
CA VAL A 44 11.92 24.01 -15.67
C VAL A 44 11.53 24.38 -14.25
N GLU A 45 10.28 24.80 -14.08
CA GLU A 45 9.68 24.97 -12.77
C GLU A 45 9.51 23.59 -12.10
N VAL A 46 10.00 23.48 -10.86
CA VAL A 46 9.97 22.21 -10.13
C VAL A 46 8.60 21.99 -9.53
N PRO A 47 7.90 20.90 -9.88
CA PRO A 47 6.63 20.57 -9.25
C PRO A 47 6.79 20.43 -7.74
N THR A 48 5.84 20.98 -6.97
CA THR A 48 5.87 20.92 -5.49
C THR A 48 4.59 20.34 -4.93
N LYS A 49 4.69 19.82 -3.71
CA LYS A 49 3.55 19.30 -2.94
C LYS A 49 3.74 19.51 -1.44
N ILE A 50 2.64 19.51 -0.71
CA ILE A 50 2.69 19.57 0.74
C ILE A 50 2.98 18.18 1.31
N SER A 51 4.02 18.07 2.10
CA SER A 51 4.39 16.82 2.80
C SER A 51 3.33 16.48 3.86
N ALA A 52 2.68 15.34 3.72
CA ALA A 52 1.73 14.84 4.71
C ALA A 52 2.35 14.61 6.10
N ARG A 53 3.68 14.41 6.18
CA ARG A 53 4.39 14.18 7.43
C ARG A 53 4.79 15.47 8.15
N THR A 54 5.17 16.51 7.41
CA THR A 54 5.79 17.71 7.98
C THR A 54 4.98 18.99 7.75
N GLY A 55 3.94 18.94 6.91
CA GLY A 55 3.18 20.13 6.48
C GLY A 55 3.96 21.13 5.65
N LYS A 56 5.23 20.84 5.30
CA LYS A 56 6.09 21.73 4.52
C LYS A 56 5.95 21.42 3.03
N GLU A 57 6.14 22.44 2.22
CA GLU A 57 6.27 22.30 0.78
C GLU A 57 7.57 21.58 0.43
N ILE A 58 7.48 20.57 -0.42
CA ILE A 58 8.60 19.74 -0.89
C ILE A 58 8.49 19.50 -2.39
N PRO A 59 9.60 19.23 -3.11
CA PRO A 59 9.53 18.86 -4.52
C PRO A 59 8.69 17.60 -4.75
N ALA A 60 7.73 17.68 -5.66
CA ALA A 60 6.87 16.58 -6.10
C ALA A 60 7.57 15.78 -7.22
N LEU A 61 8.58 15.00 -6.87
CA LEU A 61 9.45 14.27 -7.80
C LEU A 61 9.41 12.75 -7.57
N ALA A 62 8.30 12.23 -7.06
CA ALA A 62 8.10 10.80 -6.89
C ALA A 62 7.40 10.20 -8.12
N LYS A 63 7.55 8.89 -8.32
CA LYS A 63 6.90 8.12 -9.39
C LYS A 63 5.36 8.13 -9.37
N THR A 64 4.76 8.71 -8.33
CA THR A 64 3.31 8.87 -8.17
C THR A 64 2.87 10.31 -8.38
N ASP A 65 3.78 11.23 -8.64
CA ASP A 65 3.48 12.65 -8.80
C ASP A 65 3.22 12.92 -10.29
N GLU A 66 1.98 13.24 -10.64
CA GLU A 66 1.54 13.36 -12.04
C GLU A 66 2.30 14.44 -12.81
N GLU A 67 2.52 15.61 -12.20
CA GLU A 67 3.29 16.68 -12.81
C GLU A 67 4.76 16.27 -13.09
N PHE A 68 5.35 15.43 -12.23
CA PHE A 68 6.68 14.89 -12.50
C PHE A 68 6.65 13.85 -13.64
N LEU A 69 5.61 13.00 -13.69
CA LEU A 69 5.46 12.04 -14.79
C LEU A 69 5.28 12.73 -16.14
N ALA A 70 4.58 13.88 -16.17
CA ALA A 70 4.42 14.68 -17.38
C ALA A 70 5.75 15.23 -17.93
N LEU A 71 6.79 15.38 -17.10
CA LEU A 71 8.11 15.81 -17.56
C LEU A 71 8.80 14.79 -18.51
N GLN A 72 8.34 13.55 -18.58
CA GLN A 72 8.85 12.57 -19.57
C GLN A 72 8.44 12.91 -21.00
N GLU A 73 7.35 13.66 -21.17
CA GLU A 73 6.82 14.12 -22.45
C GLU A 73 7.13 15.61 -22.70
N HIS A 74 8.10 16.17 -21.96
CA HIS A 74 8.46 17.59 -22.08
C HIS A 74 9.17 17.86 -23.39
N ASP A 75 8.87 18.99 -24.05
CA ASP A 75 9.45 19.38 -25.35
C ASP A 75 10.98 19.48 -25.36
N ASN A 76 11.59 19.82 -24.21
CA ASN A 76 13.04 19.79 -24.04
C ASN A 76 13.51 18.34 -23.81
N PRO A 77 14.29 17.75 -24.75
CA PRO A 77 14.75 16.37 -24.63
C PRO A 77 15.64 16.11 -23.41
N ILE A 78 16.37 17.12 -22.94
CA ILE A 78 17.19 17.03 -21.72
C ILE A 78 16.29 16.77 -20.51
N VAL A 79 15.15 17.45 -20.43
CA VAL A 79 14.19 17.30 -19.33
C VAL A 79 13.51 15.93 -19.39
N ALA A 80 13.06 15.53 -20.58
CA ALA A 80 12.43 14.23 -20.81
C ALA A 80 13.37 13.07 -20.44
N THR A 81 14.63 13.11 -20.93
CA THR A 81 15.67 12.14 -20.59
C THR A 81 15.97 12.13 -19.08
N ALA A 82 16.07 13.29 -18.44
CA ALA A 82 16.33 13.40 -17.02
C ALA A 82 15.21 12.82 -16.17
N ALA A 83 13.94 13.08 -16.55
CA ALA A 83 12.78 12.54 -15.85
C ALA A 83 12.71 11.01 -15.98
N ALA A 84 12.90 10.47 -17.17
CA ALA A 84 12.96 9.04 -17.43
C ALA A 84 14.12 8.37 -16.68
N ALA A 85 15.34 8.93 -16.76
CA ALA A 85 16.52 8.42 -16.06
C ALA A 85 16.35 8.44 -14.54
N ARG A 86 15.66 9.46 -13.97
CA ARG A 86 15.37 9.50 -12.54
C ARG A 86 14.39 8.43 -12.10
N LEU A 87 13.38 8.12 -12.90
CA LEU A 87 12.43 7.03 -12.61
C LEU A 87 13.14 5.68 -12.58
N ASP A 88 14.05 5.46 -13.51
CA ASP A 88 14.86 4.24 -13.59
C ASP A 88 15.92 4.18 -12.47
N ALA A 89 16.66 5.26 -12.23
CA ALA A 89 17.72 5.34 -11.22
C ALA A 89 17.19 5.20 -9.77
N LYS A 90 15.94 5.61 -9.50
CA LYS A 90 15.30 5.41 -8.20
C LYS A 90 15.06 3.94 -7.85
N SER A 91 15.29 3.02 -8.77
CA SER A 91 15.17 1.58 -8.57
C SER A 91 16.43 0.91 -8.04
N THR A 92 17.30 1.61 -7.29
CA THR A 92 18.46 1.01 -6.58
C THR A 92 18.07 -0.08 -5.59
N ILE A 93 16.78 -0.18 -5.24
CA ILE A 93 16.23 -1.24 -4.40
C ILE A 93 16.54 -2.63 -4.96
N LEU A 94 16.49 -2.82 -6.27
CA LEU A 94 16.82 -4.10 -6.89
C LEU A 94 18.30 -4.43 -6.74
N GLN A 95 19.18 -3.49 -7.05
CA GLN A 95 20.63 -3.67 -6.91
C GLN A 95 21.03 -3.96 -5.46
N THR A 96 20.52 -3.17 -4.51
CA THR A 96 20.77 -3.37 -3.07
C THR A 96 20.30 -4.74 -2.61
N ARG A 97 19.14 -5.21 -3.11
CA ARG A 97 18.64 -6.56 -2.79
C ARG A 97 19.48 -7.65 -3.40
N ILE A 98 19.91 -7.51 -4.66
CA ILE A 98 20.79 -8.49 -5.31
C ILE A 98 22.07 -8.65 -4.48
N ASN A 99 22.74 -7.53 -4.16
CA ASN A 99 23.96 -7.57 -3.37
C ASN A 99 23.73 -8.22 -2.00
N ALA A 100 22.66 -7.83 -1.29
CA ALA A 100 22.36 -8.40 0.02
C ALA A 100 22.02 -9.91 -0.04
N PHE A 101 21.40 -10.39 -1.13
CA PHE A 101 21.19 -11.83 -1.36
C PHE A 101 22.49 -12.57 -1.63
N LEU A 102 23.38 -11.99 -2.45
CA LEU A 102 24.68 -12.55 -2.75
C LEU A 102 25.56 -12.61 -1.48
N ASP A 103 25.59 -11.54 -0.71
CA ASP A 103 26.33 -11.47 0.55
C ASP A 103 25.83 -12.51 1.55
N ALA A 104 24.50 -12.60 1.74
CA ALA A 104 23.89 -13.60 2.62
C ALA A 104 24.16 -15.03 2.15
N SER A 105 24.11 -15.30 0.85
CA SER A 105 24.42 -16.61 0.27
C SER A 105 25.89 -16.95 0.40
N ASN A 106 26.79 -15.99 0.17
CA ASN A 106 28.23 -16.20 0.26
C ASN A 106 28.72 -16.38 1.71
N ALA A 107 28.00 -15.84 2.69
CA ALA A 107 28.29 -16.02 4.11
C ALA A 107 27.99 -17.47 4.59
N HIS A 108 27.24 -18.26 3.83
CA HIS A 108 26.90 -19.64 4.16
C HIS A 108 27.64 -20.65 3.29
N PRO A 109 28.26 -21.69 3.87
CA PRO A 109 29.01 -22.70 3.10
C PRO A 109 28.18 -23.44 2.05
N ASP A 110 26.91 -23.73 2.38
CA ASP A 110 25.96 -24.41 1.52
C ASP A 110 25.08 -23.45 0.69
N LYS A 111 25.46 -22.18 0.61
CA LYS A 111 24.76 -21.12 -0.14
C LYS A 111 23.31 -20.89 0.28
N ARG A 112 22.94 -21.28 1.48
CA ARG A 112 21.61 -21.01 2.02
C ARG A 112 21.47 -19.54 2.42
N VAL A 113 20.28 -19.01 2.19
CA VAL A 113 19.95 -17.65 2.55
C VAL A 113 19.01 -17.68 3.76
N PRO A 114 19.39 -17.11 4.92
CA PRO A 114 18.52 -17.01 6.09
C PRO A 114 17.29 -16.15 5.75
N ILE A 115 16.15 -16.47 6.37
CA ILE A 115 14.91 -15.68 6.18
C ILE A 115 14.81 -14.66 7.30
N PRO A 116 15.10 -13.35 7.03
CA PRO A 116 15.11 -12.32 8.05
C PRO A 116 13.69 -11.85 8.36
N LEU A 117 13.00 -12.57 9.24
CA LEU A 117 11.66 -12.24 9.69
C LEU A 117 11.66 -11.80 11.15
N LYS A 118 10.91 -10.73 11.42
CA LYS A 118 10.64 -10.23 12.76
C LYS A 118 9.19 -10.56 13.12
N TYR A 119 9.02 -11.34 14.19
CA TYR A 119 7.71 -11.62 14.76
C TYR A 119 7.07 -10.32 15.27
N TYR A 120 5.80 -10.09 14.93
CA TYR A 120 5.07 -8.88 15.29
C TYR A 120 5.80 -7.59 14.88
N GLY A 121 6.55 -7.63 13.78
CA GLY A 121 7.43 -6.53 13.38
C GLY A 121 6.74 -5.36 12.68
N ALA A 122 5.48 -5.52 12.30
CA ALA A 122 4.63 -4.46 11.79
C ALA A 122 3.72 -3.97 12.95
N ASP A 123 4.16 -2.94 13.65
CA ASP A 123 3.54 -2.46 14.91
C ASP A 123 2.03 -2.20 14.80
N THR A 124 1.57 -1.66 13.68
CA THR A 124 0.16 -1.29 13.46
C THR A 124 -0.74 -2.50 13.25
N THR A 125 -0.25 -3.55 12.56
CA THR A 125 -1.06 -4.68 12.14
C THR A 125 -0.74 -5.98 12.86
N GLY A 126 0.38 -6.03 13.59
CA GLY A 126 0.89 -7.22 14.24
C GLY A 126 1.35 -8.32 13.28
N ARG A 127 1.56 -8.00 12.00
CA ARG A 127 2.08 -8.94 10.99
C ARG A 127 3.57 -9.17 11.20
N TRP A 128 4.06 -10.30 10.71
CA TRP A 128 5.49 -10.50 10.52
C TRP A 128 6.02 -9.44 9.56
N SER A 129 7.18 -8.87 9.86
CA SER A 129 7.87 -7.98 8.94
C SER A 129 9.22 -8.56 8.55
N GLY A 130 9.62 -8.34 7.29
CA GLY A 130 10.97 -8.62 6.84
C GLY A 130 11.91 -7.45 7.13
N TRP A 131 13.19 -7.74 7.28
CA TRP A 131 14.27 -6.75 7.39
C TRP A 131 15.44 -7.11 6.48
N GLY A 132 16.45 -6.26 6.37
CA GLY A 132 17.56 -6.46 5.44
C GLY A 132 17.06 -6.51 3.98
N TYR A 133 17.35 -7.60 3.27
CA TYR A 133 16.91 -7.79 1.90
C TYR A 133 15.40 -8.09 1.74
N ASN A 134 14.70 -8.26 2.84
CA ASN A 134 13.24 -8.38 2.96
C ASN A 134 12.57 -9.23 1.86
N PRO A 135 12.61 -10.57 1.95
CA PRO A 135 12.04 -11.46 0.93
C PRO A 135 10.51 -11.34 0.78
N GLN A 136 9.78 -10.78 1.79
CA GLN A 136 8.34 -10.55 1.70
C GLN A 136 7.99 -9.51 0.62
N ASN A 137 8.91 -8.59 0.32
CA ASN A 137 8.72 -7.51 -0.66
C ASN A 137 9.35 -7.83 -2.03
N LEU A 138 9.66 -9.07 -2.32
CA LEU A 138 10.09 -9.46 -3.65
C LEU A 138 8.96 -9.28 -4.65
N PRO A 139 9.23 -8.71 -5.84
CA PRO A 139 8.21 -8.51 -6.86
C PRO A 139 7.60 -9.85 -7.27
N ARG A 140 6.31 -9.82 -7.63
CA ARG A 140 5.64 -10.99 -8.20
C ARG A 140 6.19 -11.24 -9.59
N VAL A 141 6.45 -12.51 -9.91
CA VAL A 141 6.80 -12.92 -11.27
C VAL A 141 5.60 -12.67 -12.17
N ASN A 142 5.82 -11.91 -13.25
CA ASN A 142 4.81 -11.75 -14.29
C ASN A 142 5.18 -12.64 -15.48
N PRO A 143 4.42 -13.71 -15.75
CA PRO A 143 4.73 -14.63 -16.84
C PRO A 143 4.55 -14.00 -18.23
N TYR A 144 3.75 -12.93 -18.34
CA TYR A 144 3.46 -12.25 -19.60
C TYR A 144 4.42 -11.09 -19.90
N ALA A 145 5.10 -10.57 -18.90
CA ALA A 145 6.08 -9.49 -19.02
C ALA A 145 7.25 -9.75 -18.04
N PRO A 146 8.18 -10.66 -18.39
CA PRO A 146 9.32 -10.99 -17.55
C PRO A 146 10.20 -9.77 -17.29
N ARG A 147 10.63 -9.58 -16.05
CA ARG A 147 11.48 -8.47 -15.62
C ARG A 147 12.76 -9.01 -15.00
N PRO A 148 13.88 -8.26 -15.05
CA PRO A 148 15.13 -8.65 -14.37
C PRO A 148 14.92 -8.94 -12.86
N SER A 149 14.02 -8.21 -12.22
CA SER A 149 13.65 -8.40 -10.80
C SER A 149 13.05 -9.77 -10.49
N ASP A 150 12.50 -10.47 -11.48
CA ASP A 150 11.89 -11.79 -11.30
C ASP A 150 12.95 -12.86 -10.99
N ALA A 151 14.21 -12.63 -11.39
CA ALA A 151 15.35 -13.50 -11.09
C ALA A 151 15.54 -13.69 -9.58
N LEU A 152 15.37 -12.62 -8.77
CA LEU A 152 15.50 -12.70 -7.31
C LEU A 152 14.54 -13.71 -6.68
N ARG A 153 13.28 -13.73 -7.11
CA ARG A 153 12.31 -14.70 -6.60
C ARG A 153 12.59 -16.10 -7.11
N LYS A 154 12.99 -16.25 -8.37
CA LYS A 154 13.33 -17.52 -8.99
C LYS A 154 14.62 -18.14 -8.45
N SER A 155 15.53 -17.32 -7.87
CA SER A 155 16.75 -17.84 -7.25
C SER A 155 16.52 -18.52 -5.90
N LEU A 156 15.35 -18.33 -5.28
CA LEU A 156 14.96 -19.03 -4.06
C LEU A 156 14.41 -20.41 -4.42
N ILE A 157 15.26 -21.42 -4.35
CA ILE A 157 14.94 -22.80 -4.72
C ILE A 157 15.03 -23.70 -3.49
N ALA A 158 14.31 -24.81 -3.53
CA ALA A 158 14.48 -25.87 -2.53
C ALA A 158 15.81 -26.62 -2.75
N PRO A 159 16.50 -27.06 -1.69
CA PRO A 159 17.62 -27.97 -1.83
C PRO A 159 17.21 -29.30 -2.48
N ALA A 160 18.17 -30.06 -3.00
CA ALA A 160 17.91 -31.36 -3.56
C ALA A 160 17.17 -32.28 -2.56
N GLY A 161 16.11 -32.94 -3.01
CA GLY A 161 15.24 -33.79 -2.19
C GLY A 161 14.15 -33.06 -1.40
N TYR A 162 14.07 -31.72 -1.49
CA TYR A 162 13.05 -30.90 -0.85
C TYR A 162 12.14 -30.19 -1.85
N LYS A 163 10.99 -29.74 -1.38
CA LYS A 163 10.03 -28.95 -2.16
C LYS A 163 9.64 -27.69 -1.39
N VAL A 164 9.40 -26.61 -2.10
CA VAL A 164 8.75 -25.41 -1.53
C VAL A 164 7.24 -25.62 -1.62
N VAL A 165 6.56 -25.58 -0.48
CA VAL A 165 5.10 -25.60 -0.40
C VAL A 165 4.63 -24.15 -0.16
N VAL A 166 3.76 -23.67 -1.04
CA VAL A 166 3.19 -22.33 -0.94
C VAL A 166 1.70 -22.45 -0.63
N ALA A 167 1.27 -21.83 0.47
CA ALA A 167 -0.13 -21.76 0.86
C ALA A 167 -0.49 -20.34 1.24
N ASP A 168 -1.67 -19.90 0.82
CA ASP A 168 -2.21 -18.57 1.15
C ASP A 168 -3.69 -18.71 1.54
N LEU A 169 -4.10 -17.95 2.55
CA LEU A 169 -5.49 -17.87 2.97
C LEU A 169 -6.23 -16.85 2.09
N SER A 170 -6.94 -17.35 1.10
CA SER A 170 -7.64 -16.53 0.11
C SER A 170 -8.57 -15.51 0.77
N GLY A 171 -8.25 -14.22 0.61
CA GLY A 171 -9.09 -13.11 1.08
C GLY A 171 -9.38 -13.12 2.58
N ILE A 172 -8.46 -13.58 3.43
CA ILE A 172 -8.70 -13.82 4.85
C ILE A 172 -9.20 -12.57 5.60
N GLU A 173 -8.67 -11.40 5.31
CA GLU A 173 -9.09 -10.15 5.95
C GLU A 173 -10.56 -9.83 5.65
N LEU A 174 -10.95 -10.01 4.41
CA LEU A 174 -12.33 -9.86 3.96
C LEU A 174 -13.25 -10.88 4.65
N ARG A 175 -12.86 -12.15 4.66
CA ARG A 175 -13.65 -13.22 5.31
C ARG A 175 -13.83 -12.94 6.81
N VAL A 176 -12.78 -12.53 7.51
CA VAL A 176 -12.83 -12.18 8.93
C VAL A 176 -13.72 -10.96 9.18
N ASN A 177 -13.64 -9.92 8.33
CA ASN A 177 -14.49 -8.73 8.47
C ASN A 177 -15.96 -9.08 8.30
N HIS A 178 -16.31 -9.85 7.26
CA HIS A 178 -17.70 -10.29 7.02
C HIS A 178 -18.20 -11.25 8.10
N PHE A 179 -17.35 -12.14 8.60
CA PHE A 179 -17.68 -13.01 9.72
C PHE A 179 -17.92 -12.21 11.01
N LEU A 180 -17.02 -11.27 11.34
CA LEU A 180 -17.12 -10.45 12.55
C LEU A 180 -18.47 -9.74 12.64
N TRP A 181 -18.94 -9.18 11.55
CA TRP A 181 -20.19 -8.44 11.51
C TRP A 181 -21.42 -9.28 11.09
N LYS A 182 -21.25 -10.60 10.94
CA LYS A 182 -22.34 -11.54 10.53
C LYS A 182 -23.06 -11.10 9.26
N VAL A 183 -22.31 -10.81 8.19
CA VAL A 183 -22.91 -10.46 6.90
C VAL A 183 -23.64 -11.69 6.34
N PRO A 184 -25.00 -11.69 6.23
CA PRO A 184 -25.76 -12.91 5.93
C PRO A 184 -25.48 -13.47 4.54
N SER A 185 -25.37 -12.60 3.52
CA SER A 185 -25.11 -13.02 2.14
C SER A 185 -23.77 -13.74 2.00
N SER A 186 -22.74 -13.22 2.65
CA SER A 186 -21.40 -13.84 2.65
C SER A 186 -21.38 -15.16 3.41
N THR A 187 -22.05 -15.22 4.55
CA THR A 187 -22.16 -16.44 5.35
C THR A 187 -22.87 -17.54 4.54
N ALA A 188 -23.99 -17.24 3.91
CA ALA A 188 -24.71 -18.17 3.06
C ALA A 188 -23.86 -18.70 1.89
N MET A 189 -23.12 -17.80 1.24
CA MET A 189 -22.24 -18.17 0.13
C MET A 189 -21.14 -19.15 0.57
N PHE A 190 -20.47 -18.89 1.71
CA PHE A 190 -19.43 -19.78 2.23
C PHE A 190 -19.96 -21.10 2.76
N GLN A 191 -21.20 -21.12 3.25
CA GLN A 191 -21.86 -22.37 3.68
C GLN A 191 -22.28 -23.23 2.48
N ALA A 192 -22.69 -22.61 1.37
CA ALA A 192 -23.09 -23.32 0.17
C ALA A 192 -21.89 -23.98 -0.56
N ASP A 193 -20.83 -23.23 -0.80
CA ASP A 193 -19.61 -23.73 -1.46
C ASP A 193 -18.38 -22.88 -1.05
N PRO A 194 -17.64 -23.27 -0.01
CA PRO A 194 -16.52 -22.50 0.48
C PRO A 194 -15.35 -22.40 -0.51
N GLU A 195 -15.23 -23.32 -1.46
CA GLU A 195 -14.16 -23.34 -2.46
C GLU A 195 -14.46 -22.37 -3.61
N LYS A 196 -15.72 -22.27 -4.01
CA LYS A 196 -16.15 -21.38 -5.11
C LYS A 196 -16.60 -20.01 -4.65
N ALA A 197 -16.79 -19.80 -3.34
CA ALA A 197 -17.22 -18.53 -2.77
C ALA A 197 -16.18 -17.41 -3.04
N ASP A 198 -16.55 -16.46 -3.88
CA ASP A 198 -15.74 -15.32 -4.28
C ASP A 198 -16.51 -14.01 -4.03
N LEU A 199 -16.25 -13.37 -2.89
CA LEU A 199 -16.89 -12.11 -2.51
C LEU A 199 -16.55 -10.95 -3.45
N TYR A 200 -15.39 -10.98 -4.12
CA TYR A 200 -15.04 -9.97 -5.13
C TYR A 200 -15.97 -10.08 -6.34
N LYS A 201 -16.26 -11.32 -6.74
CA LYS A 201 -17.17 -11.62 -7.83
C LYS A 201 -18.63 -11.33 -7.46
N ASP A 202 -19.03 -11.62 -6.21
CA ASP A 202 -20.36 -11.31 -5.67
C ASP A 202 -20.64 -9.80 -5.69
N PHE A 203 -19.72 -8.99 -5.20
CA PHE A 203 -19.89 -7.55 -5.25
C PHE A 203 -19.89 -7.00 -6.69
N ALA A 204 -19.01 -7.50 -7.55
CA ALA A 204 -19.01 -7.11 -8.96
C ALA A 204 -20.32 -7.47 -9.68
N SER A 205 -20.89 -8.63 -9.38
CA SER A 205 -22.21 -9.03 -9.90
C SER A 205 -23.31 -8.03 -9.52
N LYS A 206 -23.32 -7.58 -8.27
CA LYS A 206 -24.26 -6.54 -7.78
C LYS A 206 -24.00 -5.18 -8.41
N LEU A 207 -22.73 -4.78 -8.47
CA LEU A 207 -22.31 -3.46 -9.00
C LEU A 207 -22.68 -3.28 -10.48
N TYR A 208 -22.45 -4.31 -11.27
CA TYR A 208 -22.67 -4.26 -12.72
C TYR A 208 -24.01 -4.86 -13.16
N ALA A 209 -24.84 -5.30 -12.19
CA ALA A 209 -26.14 -5.96 -12.44
C ALA A 209 -26.03 -7.13 -13.45
N VAL A 210 -24.96 -7.93 -13.33
CA VAL A 210 -24.75 -9.13 -14.17
C VAL A 210 -24.82 -10.40 -13.32
N PRO A 211 -25.24 -11.56 -13.89
CA PRO A 211 -25.20 -12.83 -13.18
C PRO A 211 -23.79 -13.14 -12.64
N TYR A 212 -23.73 -13.78 -11.48
CA TYR A 212 -22.47 -14.11 -10.80
C TYR A 212 -21.49 -14.83 -11.73
N ASP A 213 -21.95 -15.77 -12.55
CA ASP A 213 -21.10 -16.55 -13.42
C ASP A 213 -20.59 -15.77 -14.66
N ASP A 214 -21.29 -14.71 -15.03
CA ASP A 214 -20.96 -13.87 -16.19
C ASP A 214 -20.01 -12.71 -15.84
N VAL A 215 -19.65 -12.56 -14.55
CA VAL A 215 -18.71 -11.52 -14.11
C VAL A 215 -17.35 -11.72 -14.76
N THR A 216 -16.94 -10.73 -15.53
CA THR A 216 -15.62 -10.71 -16.20
C THR A 216 -14.46 -10.55 -15.22
N LYS A 217 -13.24 -10.87 -15.66
CA LYS A 217 -12.03 -10.67 -14.87
C LYS A 217 -11.80 -9.19 -14.50
N GLN A 218 -12.16 -8.27 -15.39
CA GLN A 218 -12.05 -6.83 -15.14
C GLN A 218 -13.05 -6.37 -14.08
N GLN A 219 -14.31 -6.75 -14.20
CA GLN A 219 -15.35 -6.46 -13.21
C GLN A 219 -14.98 -7.03 -11.83
N ARG A 220 -14.52 -8.29 -11.79
CA ARG A 220 -14.02 -8.91 -10.55
C ARG A 220 -12.83 -8.14 -9.95
N GLN A 221 -11.95 -7.54 -10.79
CA GLN A 221 -10.85 -6.72 -10.30
C GLN A 221 -11.35 -5.45 -9.60
N VAL A 222 -12.39 -4.81 -10.13
CA VAL A 222 -13.05 -3.67 -9.46
C VAL A 222 -13.64 -4.11 -8.12
N GLY A 223 -14.36 -5.23 -8.08
CA GLY A 223 -14.88 -5.80 -6.84
C GLY A 223 -13.78 -6.09 -5.81
N LYS A 224 -12.63 -6.59 -6.25
CA LYS A 224 -11.46 -6.82 -5.39
C LYS A 224 -10.91 -5.52 -4.80
N VAL A 225 -10.74 -4.50 -5.61
CA VAL A 225 -10.22 -3.20 -5.17
C VAL A 225 -11.20 -2.52 -4.23
N ALA A 226 -12.50 -2.61 -4.52
CA ALA A 226 -13.56 -2.11 -3.64
C ALA A 226 -13.47 -2.74 -2.24
N HIS A 227 -13.42 -4.07 -2.14
CA HIS A 227 -13.28 -4.72 -0.84
C HIS A 227 -11.98 -4.38 -0.10
N LEU A 228 -10.85 -4.29 -0.82
CA LEU A 228 -9.56 -3.98 -0.21
C LEU A 228 -9.45 -2.52 0.26
N GLY A 229 -10.14 -1.59 -0.38
CA GLY A 229 -10.19 -0.19 0.00
C GLY A 229 -11.32 0.11 0.99
N LEU A 230 -12.55 -0.21 0.59
CA LEU A 230 -13.75 0.17 1.33
C LEU A 230 -13.95 -0.65 2.60
N GLY A 231 -13.45 -1.90 2.65
CA GLY A 231 -13.47 -2.72 3.85
C GLY A 231 -12.72 -2.12 5.04
N PHE A 232 -11.84 -1.15 4.80
CA PHE A 232 -11.11 -0.37 5.81
C PHE A 232 -11.67 1.04 5.99
N GLY A 233 -12.86 1.34 5.48
CA GLY A 233 -13.53 2.61 5.69
C GLY A 233 -13.11 3.74 4.74
N ALA A 234 -12.42 3.43 3.64
CA ALA A 234 -12.02 4.45 2.67
C ALA A 234 -13.22 5.25 2.15
N GLY A 235 -13.05 6.57 1.99
CA GLY A 235 -13.96 7.42 1.26
C GLY A 235 -13.67 7.39 -0.25
N TRP A 236 -14.56 7.97 -1.06
CA TRP A 236 -14.48 7.92 -2.52
C TRP A 236 -13.16 8.50 -3.09
N LYS A 237 -12.62 9.59 -2.54
CA LYS A 237 -11.31 10.15 -2.96
C LYS A 237 -10.17 9.16 -2.76
N THR A 238 -10.12 8.52 -1.61
CA THR A 238 -9.12 7.48 -1.31
C THR A 238 -9.34 6.26 -2.19
N PHE A 239 -10.60 5.90 -2.46
CA PHE A 239 -10.93 4.76 -3.30
C PHE A 239 -10.46 4.96 -4.74
N MET A 240 -10.63 6.14 -5.36
CA MET A 240 -10.08 6.46 -6.68
C MET A 240 -8.56 6.20 -6.74
N THR A 241 -7.82 6.68 -5.72
CA THR A 241 -6.38 6.47 -5.63
C THR A 241 -6.03 4.98 -5.50
N VAL A 242 -6.75 4.23 -4.67
CA VAL A 242 -6.56 2.78 -4.48
C VAL A 242 -6.89 2.02 -5.76
N ALA A 243 -7.96 2.38 -6.46
CA ALA A 243 -8.37 1.78 -7.73
C ALA A 243 -7.27 1.94 -8.79
N LYS A 244 -6.73 3.14 -8.95
CA LYS A 244 -5.63 3.41 -9.88
C LYS A 244 -4.35 2.65 -9.50
N LEU A 245 -3.90 2.75 -8.24
CA LEU A 245 -2.61 2.20 -7.80
C LEU A 245 -2.60 0.67 -7.67
N MET A 246 -3.68 0.07 -7.18
CA MET A 246 -3.76 -1.37 -6.91
C MET A 246 -4.50 -2.15 -7.99
N GLY A 247 -5.44 -1.49 -8.65
CA GLY A 247 -6.31 -2.11 -9.66
C GLY A 247 -5.88 -1.83 -11.09
N GLY A 248 -5.13 -0.75 -11.33
CA GLY A 248 -4.90 -0.22 -12.66
C GLY A 248 -6.21 0.24 -13.32
N VAL A 249 -7.22 0.60 -12.50
CA VAL A 249 -8.55 1.02 -12.95
C VAL A 249 -8.68 2.52 -12.72
N GLU A 250 -8.94 3.26 -13.76
CA GLU A 250 -9.29 4.68 -13.69
C GLU A 250 -10.80 4.81 -13.52
N ILE A 251 -11.22 5.54 -12.51
CA ILE A 251 -12.62 5.72 -12.08
C ILE A 251 -12.80 7.21 -11.85
N ASP A 252 -13.85 7.79 -12.36
CA ASP A 252 -14.18 9.20 -12.10
C ASP A 252 -14.83 9.41 -10.72
N GLU A 253 -15.05 10.67 -10.36
CA GLU A 253 -15.61 11.03 -9.05
C GLU A 253 -17.01 10.46 -8.84
N SER A 254 -17.89 10.58 -9.84
CA SER A 254 -19.27 10.12 -9.75
C SER A 254 -19.33 8.60 -9.63
N GLU A 255 -18.60 7.89 -10.48
CA GLU A 255 -18.50 6.43 -10.45
C GLU A 255 -17.92 5.95 -9.12
N SER A 256 -16.89 6.65 -8.61
CA SER A 256 -16.29 6.32 -7.32
C SER A 256 -17.28 6.49 -6.16
N GLN A 257 -18.09 7.55 -6.17
CA GLN A 257 -19.13 7.77 -5.16
C GLN A 257 -20.20 6.68 -5.23
N ASP A 258 -20.63 6.31 -6.42
CA ASP A 258 -21.64 5.27 -6.63
C ASP A 258 -21.15 3.90 -6.15
N ILE A 259 -19.90 3.52 -6.48
CA ILE A 259 -19.30 2.27 -6.01
C ILE A 259 -19.23 2.25 -4.47
N VAL A 260 -18.79 3.35 -3.86
CA VAL A 260 -18.70 3.46 -2.39
C VAL A 260 -20.05 3.33 -1.73
N ASN A 261 -21.07 3.99 -2.26
CA ASN A 261 -22.43 3.93 -1.72
C ASN A 261 -23.00 2.53 -1.87
N GLN A 262 -22.92 1.93 -3.06
CA GLN A 262 -23.41 0.59 -3.31
C GLN A 262 -22.70 -0.48 -2.46
N TRP A 263 -21.38 -0.33 -2.24
CA TRP A 263 -20.66 -1.23 -1.34
C TRP A 263 -21.15 -1.12 0.10
N ARG A 264 -21.34 0.12 0.59
CA ARG A 264 -21.82 0.39 1.95
C ARG A 264 -23.24 -0.11 2.18
N ASP A 265 -24.10 -0.02 1.16
CA ASP A 265 -25.46 -0.53 1.22
C ASP A 265 -25.49 -2.06 1.13
N SER A 266 -24.65 -2.65 0.28
CA SER A 266 -24.54 -4.11 0.14
C SER A 266 -24.02 -4.81 1.41
N TYR A 267 -23.25 -4.09 2.23
CA TYR A 267 -22.62 -4.61 3.45
C TYR A 267 -22.87 -3.66 4.64
N TYR A 268 -24.15 -3.32 4.83
CA TYR A 268 -24.56 -2.36 5.87
C TYR A 268 -24.22 -2.84 7.28
N GLU A 269 -24.10 -4.15 7.50
CA GLU A 269 -23.69 -4.73 8.78
C GLU A 269 -22.28 -4.27 9.17
N ILE A 270 -21.36 -4.19 8.19
CA ILE A 270 -20.01 -3.72 8.40
C ILE A 270 -20.03 -2.22 8.74
N THR A 271 -20.75 -1.42 7.95
CA THR A 271 -20.85 0.03 8.20
C THR A 271 -21.56 0.37 9.51
N ARG A 272 -22.55 -0.45 9.90
CA ARG A 272 -23.17 -0.37 11.21
C ARG A 272 -22.16 -0.69 12.31
N GLY A 273 -21.34 -1.73 12.11
CA GLY A 273 -20.27 -2.10 13.03
C GLY A 273 -19.29 -0.97 13.25
N TRP A 274 -18.84 -0.27 12.20
CA TRP A 274 -17.97 0.90 12.33
C TRP A 274 -18.61 2.00 13.17
N ARG A 275 -19.90 2.32 12.92
CA ARG A 275 -20.64 3.30 13.73
C ARG A 275 -20.74 2.88 15.20
N THR A 276 -20.95 1.58 15.45
CA THR A 276 -20.94 1.05 16.82
C THR A 276 -19.58 1.23 17.48
N CYS A 277 -18.48 0.93 16.80
CA CYS A 277 -17.14 1.15 17.29
C CYS A 277 -16.82 2.64 17.51
N HIS A 278 -17.28 3.52 16.62
CA HIS A 278 -17.10 4.96 16.79
C HIS A 278 -17.90 5.49 18.00
N ASN A 279 -19.14 5.08 18.15
CA ASN A 279 -20.02 5.54 19.22
C ASN A 279 -19.58 5.12 20.64
N VAL A 280 -18.71 4.14 20.76
CA VAL A 280 -18.18 3.70 22.06
C VAL A 280 -16.96 4.51 22.53
N LEU A 281 -16.33 5.29 21.64
CA LEU A 281 -15.13 6.08 21.98
C LEU A 281 -15.34 7.02 23.18
N PRO A 282 -16.48 7.71 23.34
CA PRO A 282 -16.75 8.49 24.57
C PRO A 282 -16.75 7.66 25.84
N THR A 283 -17.18 6.40 25.78
CA THR A 283 -17.18 5.47 26.91
C THR A 283 -15.75 5.10 27.29
N ILE A 284 -14.91 4.77 26.33
CA ILE A 284 -13.49 4.50 26.53
C ILE A 284 -12.78 5.74 27.07
N MET A 285 -13.08 6.93 26.53
CA MET A 285 -12.50 8.21 26.97
C MET A 285 -12.80 8.52 28.45
N ARG A 286 -13.96 8.09 28.95
CA ARG A 286 -14.32 8.20 30.40
C ARG A 286 -13.73 7.10 31.24
N GLY A 287 -12.93 6.19 30.69
CA GLY A 287 -12.36 5.07 31.45
C GLY A 287 -13.39 4.01 31.85
N ALA A 288 -14.49 3.89 31.08
CA ALA A 288 -15.55 2.94 31.37
C ALA A 288 -15.48 1.69 30.49
N THR A 289 -16.08 0.61 30.97
CA THR A 289 -16.35 -0.60 30.18
C THR A 289 -17.73 -0.53 29.55
N GLY A 290 -17.97 -1.33 28.51
CA GLY A 290 -19.25 -1.40 27.84
C GLY A 290 -19.61 -2.81 27.38
N ALA A 291 -20.78 -2.96 26.77
CA ALA A 291 -21.20 -4.21 26.16
C ALA A 291 -20.35 -4.53 24.92
N ALA A 292 -20.33 -5.79 24.52
CA ALA A 292 -19.66 -6.23 23.30
C ALA A 292 -20.23 -5.51 22.07
N LEU A 293 -19.35 -5.15 21.15
CA LEU A 293 -19.67 -4.37 19.95
C LEU A 293 -20.10 -5.26 18.78
N ASP A 294 -19.63 -6.50 18.77
CA ASP A 294 -19.89 -7.50 17.75
C ASP A 294 -20.83 -8.60 18.26
N PRO A 295 -21.52 -9.33 17.37
CA PRO A 295 -22.47 -10.39 17.73
C PRO A 295 -21.86 -11.61 18.43
N TRP A 296 -20.53 -11.72 18.46
CA TRP A 296 -19.80 -12.86 19.02
C TRP A 296 -19.24 -12.59 20.41
N GLY A 297 -19.32 -11.34 20.87
CA GLY A 297 -18.71 -10.90 22.14
C GLY A 297 -17.20 -10.81 22.11
N MET A 298 -16.60 -10.73 20.92
CA MET A 298 -15.14 -10.72 20.76
C MET A 298 -14.50 -9.35 20.94
N VAL A 299 -15.25 -8.28 20.65
CA VAL A 299 -14.75 -6.90 20.77
C VAL A 299 -15.49 -6.19 21.88
N VAL A 300 -14.80 -5.87 22.96
CA VAL A 300 -15.39 -5.27 24.16
C VAL A 300 -14.65 -3.98 24.52
N PRO A 301 -15.35 -2.85 24.72
CA PRO A 301 -14.73 -1.63 25.19
C PRO A 301 -14.25 -1.78 26.64
N VAL A 302 -13.03 -1.36 26.87
CA VAL A 302 -12.36 -1.31 28.18
C VAL A 302 -11.72 0.06 28.37
N PRO A 303 -11.31 0.45 29.59
CA PRO A 303 -10.78 1.80 29.85
C PRO A 303 -9.59 2.19 28.94
N GLU A 304 -8.78 1.22 28.52
CA GLU A 304 -7.60 1.49 27.69
C GLU A 304 -7.88 1.44 26.18
N GLY A 305 -9.07 0.96 25.77
CA GLY A 305 -9.38 0.79 24.35
C GLY A 305 -10.40 -0.31 24.05
N LEU A 306 -10.12 -1.12 23.03
CA LEU A 306 -10.96 -2.26 22.62
C LEU A 306 -10.24 -3.58 22.92
N LYS A 307 -10.79 -4.38 23.83
CA LYS A 307 -10.34 -5.74 24.09
C LYS A 307 -10.81 -6.66 22.97
N THR A 308 -9.90 -7.44 22.44
CA THR A 308 -10.14 -8.46 21.42
C THR A 308 -9.60 -9.82 21.89
N PRO A 309 -9.89 -10.94 21.24
CA PRO A 309 -9.33 -12.26 21.60
C PRO A 309 -7.80 -12.29 21.66
N LYS A 310 -7.13 -11.42 20.90
CA LYS A 310 -5.65 -11.36 20.84
C LYS A 310 -5.04 -10.37 21.82
N GLY A 311 -5.79 -9.43 22.34
CA GLY A 311 -5.29 -8.38 23.22
C GLY A 311 -6.11 -7.11 23.16
N ILE A 312 -5.55 -6.01 23.63
CA ILE A 312 -6.22 -4.71 23.67
C ILE A 312 -5.66 -3.79 22.60
N ILE A 313 -6.53 -3.30 21.73
CA ILE A 313 -6.25 -2.18 20.82
C ILE A 313 -6.33 -0.92 21.68
N ARG A 314 -5.17 -0.37 22.05
CA ARG A 314 -5.10 0.75 22.98
C ARG A 314 -5.25 2.09 22.29
N TYR A 315 -5.95 3.01 22.96
CA TYR A 315 -6.07 4.42 22.58
C TYR A 315 -5.49 5.33 23.66
N PRO A 316 -4.15 5.41 23.81
CA PRO A 316 -3.53 6.20 24.87
C PRO A 316 -3.92 7.68 24.74
N SER A 317 -4.31 8.30 25.87
CA SER A 317 -4.72 9.71 25.89
C SER A 317 -5.83 10.06 24.89
N LEU A 318 -6.80 9.14 24.76
CA LEU A 318 -7.97 9.36 23.88
C LEU A 318 -8.73 10.62 24.31
N ARG A 319 -8.92 11.54 23.37
CA ARG A 319 -9.62 12.80 23.57
C ARG A 319 -10.23 13.30 22.27
N THR A 320 -11.05 14.34 22.37
CA THR A 320 -11.55 15.05 21.19
C THR A 320 -10.70 16.29 20.92
N GLU A 321 -10.39 16.54 19.66
CA GLU A 321 -9.74 17.77 19.18
C GLU A 321 -10.49 18.33 17.98
N ARG A 322 -10.44 19.66 17.81
CA ARG A 322 -10.99 20.31 16.63
C ARG A 322 -10.02 20.17 15.47
N ASN A 323 -10.51 19.72 14.33
CA ASN A 323 -9.73 19.70 13.10
C ASN A 323 -9.64 21.13 12.56
N GLU A 324 -8.42 21.63 12.36
CA GLU A 324 -8.17 22.99 11.90
C GLU A 324 -8.59 23.21 10.43
N ALA A 325 -8.62 22.13 9.63
CA ALA A 325 -8.93 22.23 8.21
C ALA A 325 -10.43 22.40 7.92
N ASP A 326 -11.30 21.73 8.69
CA ASP A 326 -12.75 21.72 8.45
C ASP A 326 -13.60 22.07 9.69
N GLY A 327 -12.96 22.33 10.82
CA GLY A 327 -13.59 22.72 12.08
C GLY A 327 -14.34 21.61 12.81
N ARG A 328 -14.33 20.38 12.33
CA ARG A 328 -15.03 19.25 12.97
C ARG A 328 -14.30 18.74 14.20
N MET A 329 -15.07 18.22 15.16
CA MET A 329 -14.52 17.51 16.32
C MET A 329 -14.16 16.08 15.92
N GLU A 330 -12.93 15.68 16.20
CA GLU A 330 -12.40 14.35 15.90
C GLU A 330 -11.84 13.70 17.15
N PHE A 331 -11.90 12.36 17.21
CA PHE A 331 -11.20 11.61 18.25
C PHE A 331 -9.73 11.43 17.86
N VAL A 332 -8.85 11.72 18.81
CA VAL A 332 -7.40 11.58 18.65
C VAL A 332 -6.81 10.81 19.83
N TYR A 333 -5.75 10.05 19.59
CA TYR A 333 -5.01 9.33 20.61
C TYR A 333 -3.51 9.40 20.37
N GLY A 334 -2.70 9.10 21.40
CA GLY A 334 -1.24 9.04 21.30
C GLY A 334 -0.78 7.80 20.53
N HIS A 335 0.09 7.98 19.53
CA HIS A 335 0.73 6.88 18.80
C HIS A 335 2.24 7.12 18.71
N GLY A 336 2.99 6.50 19.61
CA GLY A 336 4.42 6.77 19.74
C GLY A 336 4.71 8.24 20.04
N ARG A 337 5.52 8.88 19.22
CA ARG A 337 5.83 10.33 19.31
C ARG A 337 4.79 11.22 18.58
N ASN A 338 3.83 10.62 17.92
CA ASN A 338 2.82 11.30 17.11
C ASN A 338 1.43 11.13 17.73
N LYS A 339 0.46 11.84 17.20
CA LYS A 339 -0.96 11.59 17.43
C LYS A 339 -1.59 10.92 16.20
N ALA A 340 -2.53 10.01 16.42
CA ALA A 340 -3.35 9.41 15.39
C ALA A 340 -4.80 9.87 15.54
N ARG A 341 -5.50 10.02 14.42
CA ARG A 341 -6.92 10.39 14.35
C ARG A 341 -7.76 9.16 14.11
N ILE A 342 -8.96 9.13 14.67
CA ILE A 342 -9.97 8.10 14.41
C ILE A 342 -11.08 8.77 13.58
N TYR A 343 -11.31 8.23 12.41
CA TYR A 343 -12.32 8.70 11.45
C TYR A 343 -13.62 7.94 11.56
#